data_ab305468daebc170e43a7951d7a2a3a3
#
_entry.id   ab305468daebc170e43a7951d7a2a3a3
#
_cell.length_a   1.000
_cell.length_b   1.000
_cell.length_c   1.000
_cell.angle_alpha   90.00
_cell.angle_beta   90.00
_cell.angle_gamma   90.00
#
_symmetry.space_group_name_H-M   'P 1'
#
loop_
_entity.id
_entity.type
_entity.pdbx_description
1 polymer ?
#
loop_
_entity_poly.entity_id
_entity_poly.type
_entity_poly.pdbx_seq_one_letter_code
_entity_poly.pdbx_strand_id
1 'polypeptide(L)'
;GVNFDFTGLLPPDHVEHGFDKFGEGRLMSPHQVMAYLKTARFVAERLLPDAKPETRHWDFNANHFHGSKNFATGGGGDYRDRDDYVLTGFRPYRSNLHFSIDPESHDQFVIPAFGVYRLEVKAHSEKSKEGEVIGINLGDGRHPTNFQMIRRIPMAHGSKGFTTELTLKAGDQLAFTFDSARVPGRSLAKKPHNGPAMRFSHMKVTGPLTEQWPTVAMKAILPKQDMKPTELVDRIALLLTQRPLTMEDRKAFVEIARAQEKSGASMAATARSVLIALLASPHFIYKAESPELTDVERAYRLSYFLWNSAPDTALLNAASSGALGKDSSGEVERMLKDPKAGRFIDDFTRQWLQRDKVDDFGPDVRVFKNVRRMTVDSMGREGRELFRHLLEKNLSMEHFIDSDFVMANDRLARFYGLPAVKGDAFVPVKLPNKSERGGLVAQAGFLKLTSTDFATSPIHRGSWILKNLYN
;
A
#
# COMPACT_ATOMS: atom_id res chain seq x y z
N GLY A 1 2.30 -14.32 -8.26
CA GLY A 1 1.47 -13.29 -8.86
C GLY A 1 2.22 -11.95 -8.95
N VAL A 2 1.60 -10.97 -9.55
CA VAL A 2 2.11 -9.59 -9.57
C VAL A 2 1.64 -8.90 -8.30
N ASN A 3 2.56 -8.53 -7.42
CA ASN A 3 2.25 -7.72 -6.24
C ASN A 3 2.44 -6.24 -6.61
N PHE A 4 1.38 -5.61 -7.08
CA PHE A 4 1.40 -4.24 -7.57
C PHE A 4 0.07 -3.55 -7.26
N ASP A 5 0.12 -2.27 -6.92
CA ASP A 5 -1.06 -1.43 -6.77
C ASP A 5 -1.56 -0.97 -8.15
N PHE A 6 -2.75 -1.42 -8.53
CA PHE A 6 -3.40 -1.10 -9.80
C PHE A 6 -4.31 0.14 -9.73
N THR A 7 -4.43 0.79 -8.58
CA THR A 7 -5.34 1.93 -8.35
C THR A 7 -5.17 3.03 -9.39
N GLY A 8 -3.94 3.30 -9.82
CA GLY A 8 -3.66 4.31 -10.85
C GLY A 8 -3.90 3.85 -12.30
N LEU A 9 -4.23 2.58 -12.55
CA LEU A 9 -4.48 2.02 -13.89
C LEU A 9 -5.96 1.75 -14.15
N LEU A 10 -6.73 1.53 -13.11
CA LEU A 10 -8.16 1.31 -13.18
C LEU A 10 -8.91 2.56 -12.72
N PRO A 11 -10.03 2.90 -13.35
CA PRO A 11 -10.90 3.95 -12.82
C PRO A 11 -11.43 3.51 -11.45
N PRO A 12 -11.69 4.47 -10.54
CA PRO A 12 -12.25 4.14 -9.24
C PRO A 12 -13.63 3.46 -9.43
N ASP A 13 -13.88 2.48 -8.59
CA ASP A 13 -15.19 1.83 -8.53
C ASP A 13 -16.25 2.81 -8.00
N HIS A 14 -17.48 2.58 -8.41
CA HIS A 14 -18.61 3.29 -7.85
C HIS A 14 -18.76 2.91 -6.37
N VAL A 15 -18.83 3.93 -5.52
CA VAL A 15 -18.99 3.75 -4.07
C VAL A 15 -20.47 3.89 -3.73
N GLU A 16 -21.06 2.87 -3.14
CA GLU A 16 -22.42 2.86 -2.65
C GLU A 16 -22.41 2.56 -1.15
N HIS A 17 -23.20 3.28 -0.36
CA HIS A 17 -23.19 3.22 1.10
C HIS A 17 -21.79 3.34 1.74
N GLY A 18 -20.86 4.02 1.07
CA GLY A 18 -19.48 4.20 1.55
C GLY A 18 -18.51 3.08 1.18
N PHE A 19 -18.96 2.02 0.46
CA PHE A 19 -18.13 0.87 0.07
C PHE A 19 -18.13 0.63 -1.44
N ASP A 20 -17.01 0.14 -1.97
CA ASP A 20 -16.79 -0.13 -3.41
C ASP A 20 -17.19 -1.57 -3.83
N LYS A 21 -17.60 -2.42 -2.87
CA LYS A 21 -17.94 -3.84 -3.13
C LYS A 21 -19.43 -4.12 -3.33
N PHE A 22 -20.26 -3.10 -3.39
CA PHE A 22 -21.67 -3.25 -3.76
C PHE A 22 -21.80 -3.45 -5.27
N GLY A 23 -22.45 -4.53 -5.70
CA GLY A 23 -22.43 -5.01 -7.08
C GLY A 23 -23.73 -4.91 -7.86
N GLU A 24 -24.80 -4.34 -7.31
CA GLU A 24 -26.10 -4.28 -8.01
C GLU A 24 -26.07 -3.30 -9.19
N GLY A 25 -26.52 -3.79 -10.37
CA GLY A 25 -26.79 -2.94 -11.53
C GLY A 25 -25.60 -2.30 -12.27
N ARG A 26 -24.38 -2.78 -12.07
CA ARG A 26 -23.19 -2.18 -12.67
C ARG A 26 -23.06 -2.51 -14.15
N LEU A 27 -23.29 -1.50 -15.00
CA LEU A 27 -22.91 -1.54 -16.40
C LEU A 27 -21.51 -0.92 -16.56
N MET A 28 -20.63 -1.63 -17.28
CA MET A 28 -19.31 -1.09 -17.62
C MET A 28 -19.42 -0.06 -18.73
N SER A 29 -18.87 1.12 -18.50
CA SER A 29 -18.69 2.11 -19.57
C SER A 29 -17.58 1.67 -20.55
N PRO A 30 -17.60 2.14 -21.81
CA PRO A 30 -16.51 1.89 -22.75
C PRO A 30 -15.14 2.31 -22.22
N HIS A 31 -15.07 3.38 -21.43
CA HIS A 31 -13.85 3.85 -20.78
C HIS A 31 -13.31 2.82 -19.77
N GLN A 32 -14.18 2.22 -18.97
CA GLN A 32 -13.79 1.15 -18.03
C GLN A 32 -13.28 -0.09 -18.77
N VAL A 33 -13.97 -0.52 -19.85
CA VAL A 33 -13.53 -1.65 -20.67
C VAL A 33 -12.11 -1.41 -21.22
N MET A 34 -11.84 -0.21 -21.73
CA MET A 34 -10.51 0.15 -22.24
C MET A 34 -9.45 0.18 -21.13
N ALA A 35 -9.81 0.65 -19.93
CA ALA A 35 -8.90 0.63 -18.78
C ALA A 35 -8.59 -0.80 -18.33
N TYR A 36 -9.59 -1.68 -18.26
CA TYR A 36 -9.38 -3.11 -17.98
C TYR A 36 -8.49 -3.78 -19.03
N LEU A 37 -8.73 -3.53 -20.33
CA LEU A 37 -7.90 -4.07 -21.40
C LEU A 37 -6.45 -3.59 -21.31
N LYS A 38 -6.23 -2.30 -21.04
CA LYS A 38 -4.90 -1.73 -20.82
C LYS A 38 -4.20 -2.37 -19.61
N THR A 39 -4.92 -2.55 -18.52
CA THR A 39 -4.41 -3.20 -17.32
C THR A 39 -4.12 -4.68 -17.55
N ALA A 40 -5.00 -5.40 -18.25
CA ALA A 40 -4.80 -6.80 -18.63
C ALA A 40 -3.52 -6.98 -19.46
N ARG A 41 -3.29 -6.09 -20.42
CA ARG A 41 -2.05 -6.07 -21.23
C ARG A 41 -0.83 -5.81 -20.34
N PHE A 42 -0.89 -4.81 -19.51
CA PHE A 42 0.17 -4.48 -18.53
C PHE A 42 0.53 -5.68 -17.65
N VAL A 43 -0.47 -6.42 -17.15
CA VAL A 43 -0.27 -7.62 -16.32
C VAL A 43 0.33 -8.76 -17.13
N ALA A 44 -0.23 -9.06 -18.30
CA ALA A 44 0.18 -10.19 -19.13
C ALA A 44 1.63 -10.07 -19.62
N GLU A 45 2.06 -8.87 -20.02
CA GLU A 45 3.45 -8.60 -20.43
C GLU A 45 4.45 -8.85 -19.30
N ARG A 46 4.04 -8.64 -18.05
CA ARG A 46 4.88 -8.83 -16.86
C ARG A 46 4.88 -10.24 -16.32
N LEU A 47 3.77 -10.94 -16.46
CA LEU A 47 3.70 -12.35 -16.11
C LEU A 47 4.44 -13.24 -17.11
N LEU A 48 4.42 -12.86 -18.39
CA LEU A 48 5.01 -13.59 -19.50
C LEU A 48 5.91 -12.65 -20.34
N PRO A 49 7.02 -12.13 -19.81
CA PRO A 49 7.94 -11.31 -20.58
C PRO A 49 8.67 -12.15 -21.65
N ASP A 50 9.07 -11.52 -22.76
CA ASP A 50 9.74 -12.20 -23.88
C ASP A 50 11.15 -12.68 -23.51
N ALA A 51 11.82 -11.97 -22.62
CA ALA A 51 13.16 -12.29 -22.16
C ALA A 51 13.30 -12.01 -20.66
N LYS A 52 14.30 -12.64 -20.05
CA LYS A 52 14.65 -12.35 -18.65
C LYS A 52 15.06 -10.87 -18.55
N PRO A 53 14.40 -10.08 -17.67
CA PRO A 53 14.81 -8.71 -17.43
C PRO A 53 16.27 -8.63 -16.97
N GLU A 54 17.03 -7.68 -17.53
CA GLU A 54 18.40 -7.41 -17.10
C GLU A 54 18.38 -6.73 -15.74
N THR A 55 19.06 -7.32 -14.77
CA THR A 55 19.25 -6.70 -13.46
C THR A 55 20.35 -5.66 -13.54
N ARG A 56 20.04 -4.42 -13.19
CA ARG A 56 20.98 -3.28 -13.18
C ARG A 56 21.27 -2.87 -11.74
N HIS A 57 22.37 -2.16 -11.58
CA HIS A 57 22.85 -1.63 -10.31
C HIS A 57 23.14 -0.14 -10.46
N TRP A 58 22.69 0.63 -9.48
CA TRP A 58 22.98 2.05 -9.35
C TRP A 58 23.53 2.31 -7.96
N ASP A 59 24.54 3.15 -7.90
CA ASP A 59 25.29 3.45 -6.68
C ASP A 59 25.25 4.95 -6.42
N PHE A 60 24.78 5.37 -5.27
CA PHE A 60 24.57 6.75 -4.89
C PHE A 60 25.31 7.06 -3.60
N ASN A 61 26.20 8.03 -3.61
CA ASN A 61 26.84 8.59 -2.43
C ASN A 61 26.23 9.95 -2.09
N ALA A 62 26.73 10.61 -1.06
CA ALA A 62 26.19 11.89 -0.58
C ALA A 62 26.15 13.00 -1.65
N ASN A 63 26.97 12.90 -2.72
CA ASN A 63 26.97 13.88 -3.81
C ASN A 63 25.72 13.77 -4.70
N HIS A 64 25.15 12.59 -4.80
CA HIS A 64 23.94 12.32 -5.58
C HIS A 64 22.65 12.69 -4.82
N PHE A 65 22.75 13.01 -3.54
CA PHE A 65 21.60 13.28 -2.68
C PHE A 65 21.27 14.77 -2.69
N HIS A 66 19.99 15.07 -2.83
CA HIS A 66 19.47 16.42 -2.91
C HIS A 66 18.26 16.57 -1.99
N GLY A 67 18.18 17.69 -1.29
CA GLY A 67 16.99 18.08 -0.54
C GLY A 67 16.07 19.01 -1.33
N SER A 68 14.96 19.37 -0.76
CA SER A 68 14.04 20.33 -1.37
C SER A 68 14.72 21.70 -1.62
N LYS A 69 14.75 22.14 -2.87
CA LYS A 69 15.45 23.38 -3.33
C LYS A 69 15.01 24.69 -2.67
N ASN A 70 13.91 24.75 -1.95
CA ASN A 70 13.34 26.00 -1.44
C ASN A 70 14.03 26.56 -0.17
N PHE A 71 15.31 26.22 0.10
CA PHE A 71 15.97 26.51 1.38
C PHE A 71 17.31 27.21 1.33
N ALA A 72 17.54 28.00 0.31
CA ALA A 72 18.74 28.87 0.25
C ALA A 72 18.81 29.98 1.30
N THR A 73 17.79 30.10 2.18
CA THR A 73 17.78 31.13 3.24
C THR A 73 18.01 30.51 4.59
N GLY A 74 19.24 30.40 4.96
CA GLY A 74 19.86 30.24 6.25
C GLY A 74 19.01 29.88 7.48
N GLY A 75 19.18 28.65 7.97
CA GLY A 75 18.71 28.26 9.29
C GLY A 75 18.06 26.87 9.37
N GLY A 76 18.83 25.85 9.75
CA GLY A 76 18.29 24.57 10.26
C GLY A 76 17.58 23.69 9.24
N GLY A 77 17.98 23.71 7.98
CA GLY A 77 17.47 22.81 6.94
C GLY A 77 18.36 21.58 6.76
N ASP A 78 17.98 20.76 5.80
CA ASP A 78 18.78 19.62 5.37
C ASP A 78 20.04 20.11 4.67
N TYR A 79 21.17 19.44 4.89
CA TYR A 79 22.46 19.90 4.40
C TYR A 79 23.42 18.75 4.14
N ARG A 80 24.47 19.03 3.37
CA ARG A 80 25.59 18.10 3.16
C ARG A 80 26.67 18.36 4.21
N ASP A 81 27.16 17.28 4.83
CA ASP A 81 28.25 17.32 5.79
C ASP A 81 29.27 16.22 5.45
N ARG A 82 30.38 16.61 4.80
CA ARG A 82 31.43 15.69 4.29
C ARG A 82 30.84 14.59 3.40
N ASP A 83 30.88 13.35 3.87
CA ASP A 83 30.44 12.15 3.17
C ASP A 83 28.96 11.79 3.44
N ASP A 84 28.23 12.65 4.14
CA ASP A 84 26.84 12.44 4.51
C ASP A 84 25.92 13.53 3.97
N TYR A 85 24.68 13.16 3.67
CA TYR A 85 23.57 14.09 3.54
C TYR A 85 22.69 14.00 4.78
N VAL A 86 22.40 15.12 5.41
CA VAL A 86 21.77 15.20 6.73
C VAL A 86 20.36 15.73 6.60
N LEU A 87 19.37 14.89 6.97
CA LEU A 87 17.98 15.28 7.16
C LEU A 87 17.77 15.63 8.62
N THR A 88 17.38 16.86 8.90
CA THR A 88 17.23 17.34 10.28
C THR A 88 15.82 17.14 10.83
N GLY A 89 14.84 16.85 10.00
CA GLY A 89 13.44 16.76 10.40
C GLY A 89 12.87 18.07 10.96
N PHE A 90 13.63 19.17 10.84
CA PHE A 90 13.29 20.46 11.45
C PHE A 90 12.05 21.10 10.83
N ARG A 91 11.81 20.87 9.53
CA ARG A 91 10.64 21.40 8.86
C ARG A 91 9.62 20.29 8.62
N PRO A 92 8.48 20.30 9.32
CA PRO A 92 7.40 19.37 9.03
C PRO A 92 6.98 19.52 7.57
N TYR A 93 6.72 18.39 6.89
CA TYR A 93 6.33 18.29 5.49
C TYR A 93 7.38 18.67 4.43
N ARG A 94 8.64 18.98 4.80
CA ARG A 94 9.64 19.49 3.86
C ARG A 94 11.04 18.87 3.98
N SER A 95 11.32 18.09 5.02
CA SER A 95 12.58 17.32 5.11
C SER A 95 12.46 16.07 4.26
N ASN A 96 12.96 16.17 3.05
CA ASN A 96 12.98 15.05 2.11
C ASN A 96 14.32 14.97 1.40
N LEU A 97 14.68 13.75 1.05
CA LEU A 97 15.85 13.40 0.28
C LEU A 97 15.42 12.73 -1.01
N HIS A 98 15.82 13.26 -2.13
CA HIS A 98 15.79 12.59 -3.43
C HIS A 98 17.21 12.42 -3.96
N PHE A 99 17.38 11.69 -5.04
CA PHE A 99 18.71 11.39 -5.58
C PHE A 99 18.69 11.42 -7.11
N SER A 100 19.83 11.81 -7.69
CA SER A 100 20.06 11.89 -9.12
C SER A 100 21.19 10.96 -9.56
N ILE A 101 21.21 10.53 -10.83
CA ILE A 101 22.33 9.76 -11.38
C ILE A 101 23.57 10.62 -11.49
N ASP A 102 23.39 11.85 -11.97
CA ASP A 102 24.45 12.84 -12.08
C ASP A 102 24.44 13.74 -10.83
N PRO A 103 25.54 13.80 -10.05
CA PRO A 103 25.63 14.67 -8.88
C PRO A 103 25.44 16.16 -9.17
N GLU A 104 25.73 16.62 -10.38
CA GLU A 104 25.56 18.01 -10.80
C GLU A 104 24.14 18.29 -11.31
N SER A 105 23.45 17.26 -11.77
CA SER A 105 22.05 17.33 -12.17
C SER A 105 21.14 17.30 -10.96
N HIS A 106 20.08 18.07 -11.02
CA HIS A 106 18.99 17.98 -10.06
C HIS A 106 17.85 17.09 -10.55
N ASP A 107 18.05 16.38 -11.67
CA ASP A 107 17.06 15.48 -12.21
C ASP A 107 16.99 14.21 -11.36
N GLN A 108 15.84 14.01 -10.74
CA GLN A 108 15.63 12.88 -9.86
C GLN A 108 15.76 11.56 -10.62
N PHE A 109 16.40 10.56 -9.99
CA PHE A 109 16.48 9.22 -10.52
C PHE A 109 15.08 8.65 -10.74
N VAL A 110 14.86 8.07 -11.91
CA VAL A 110 13.61 7.49 -12.35
C VAL A 110 13.79 5.99 -12.51
N ILE A 111 12.90 5.20 -11.95
CA ILE A 111 12.89 3.74 -12.12
C ILE A 111 12.68 3.41 -13.60
N PRO A 112 13.59 2.65 -14.24
CA PRO A 112 13.55 2.47 -15.70
C PRO A 112 12.55 1.42 -16.17
N ALA A 113 12.21 0.44 -15.32
CA ALA A 113 11.33 -0.68 -15.68
C ALA A 113 10.51 -1.15 -14.49
N PHE A 114 9.42 -1.87 -14.77
CA PHE A 114 8.66 -2.53 -13.73
C PHE A 114 9.44 -3.72 -13.14
N GLY A 115 9.38 -3.88 -11.83
CA GLY A 115 9.94 -5.04 -11.14
C GLY A 115 10.11 -4.84 -9.64
N VAL A 116 10.72 -5.83 -9.01
CA VAL A 116 11.16 -5.73 -7.63
C VAL A 116 12.55 -5.11 -7.59
N TYR A 117 12.72 -4.10 -6.77
CA TYR A 117 14.00 -3.41 -6.57
C TYR A 117 14.43 -3.54 -5.11
N ARG A 118 15.71 -3.89 -4.90
CA ARG A 118 16.34 -3.90 -3.60
C ARG A 118 17.06 -2.57 -3.38
N LEU A 119 16.75 -1.94 -2.28
CA LEU A 119 17.38 -0.74 -1.78
C LEU A 119 18.24 -1.12 -0.56
N GLU A 120 19.53 -0.89 -0.64
CA GLU A 120 20.49 -1.04 0.46
C GLU A 120 20.97 0.35 0.83
N VAL A 121 20.52 0.86 1.96
CA VAL A 121 20.74 2.25 2.38
C VAL A 121 21.63 2.26 3.62
N LYS A 122 22.75 2.97 3.55
CA LYS A 122 23.58 3.29 4.72
C LYS A 122 23.10 4.61 5.30
N ALA A 123 22.47 4.51 6.45
CA ALA A 123 21.95 5.65 7.18
C ALA A 123 22.03 5.40 8.69
N HIS A 124 22.24 6.44 9.47
CA HIS A 124 22.22 6.34 10.93
C HIS A 124 21.57 7.56 11.56
N SER A 125 20.95 7.35 12.71
CA SER A 125 20.36 8.42 13.50
C SER A 125 21.43 9.08 14.40
N GLU A 126 21.51 10.39 14.34
CA GLU A 126 22.37 11.19 15.21
C GLU A 126 21.56 11.82 16.33
N LYS A 127 22.12 11.85 17.55
CA LYS A 127 21.53 12.48 18.74
C LYS A 127 20.14 11.95 19.15
N SER A 128 19.77 10.78 18.69
CA SER A 128 18.58 10.06 19.18
C SER A 128 19.00 8.88 20.04
N LYS A 129 18.46 8.79 21.24
CA LYS A 129 18.67 7.66 22.16
C LYS A 129 17.72 6.49 21.85
N GLU A 130 16.67 6.75 21.11
CA GLU A 130 15.67 5.81 20.67
C GLU A 130 15.68 5.77 19.13
N GLY A 131 15.13 4.72 18.54
CA GLY A 131 15.04 4.60 17.11
C GLY A 131 14.15 5.68 16.48
N GLU A 132 14.41 6.00 15.25
CA GLU A 132 13.65 6.93 14.44
C GLU A 132 13.01 6.23 13.23
N VAL A 133 12.12 6.89 12.53
CA VAL A 133 11.44 6.31 11.36
C VAL A 133 11.81 7.09 10.10
N ILE A 134 12.22 6.34 9.07
CA ILE A 134 12.37 6.86 7.71
C ILE A 134 11.12 6.49 6.92
N GLY A 135 10.51 7.46 6.26
CA GLY A 135 9.47 7.23 5.27
C GLY A 135 10.07 7.07 3.87
N ILE A 136 9.67 6.02 3.15
CA ILE A 136 9.94 5.90 1.71
C ILE A 136 8.67 6.32 0.98
N ASN A 137 8.81 7.24 0.05
CA ASN A 137 7.70 7.86 -0.65
C ASN A 137 7.89 7.73 -2.17
N LEU A 138 6.77 7.60 -2.90
CA LEU A 138 6.70 7.83 -4.34
C LEU A 138 6.33 9.28 -4.60
N GLY A 139 6.97 9.89 -5.60
CA GLY A 139 6.68 11.25 -6.04
C GLY A 139 7.93 12.07 -6.34
N ASP A 140 7.72 13.24 -6.94
CA ASP A 140 8.80 14.18 -7.23
C ASP A 140 9.33 14.80 -5.93
N GLY A 141 10.54 14.41 -5.55
CA GLY A 141 11.22 14.92 -4.37
C GLY A 141 11.42 16.44 -4.34
N ARG A 142 11.30 17.10 -5.49
CA ARG A 142 11.35 18.55 -5.63
C ARG A 142 10.06 19.24 -5.14
N HIS A 143 8.94 18.48 -5.11
CA HIS A 143 7.62 18.96 -4.72
C HIS A 143 7.06 18.13 -3.57
N PRO A 144 7.44 18.42 -2.32
CA PRO A 144 7.17 17.58 -1.15
C PRO A 144 5.68 17.44 -0.78
N THR A 145 4.80 18.14 -1.45
CA THR A 145 3.35 18.03 -1.23
C THR A 145 2.71 16.84 -1.97
N ASN A 146 3.41 16.25 -2.95
CA ASN A 146 2.88 15.19 -3.81
C ASN A 146 3.53 13.83 -3.51
N PHE A 147 3.80 13.54 -2.26
CA PHE A 147 4.35 12.26 -1.84
C PHE A 147 3.27 11.29 -1.40
N GLN A 148 3.32 10.10 -1.96
CA GLN A 148 2.63 8.93 -1.40
C GLN A 148 3.63 8.11 -0.59
N MET A 149 3.43 8.02 0.73
CA MET A 149 4.27 7.15 1.57
C MET A 149 3.92 5.69 1.31
N ILE A 150 4.90 4.93 0.83
CA ILE A 150 4.73 3.51 0.49
C ILE A 150 5.36 2.56 1.52
N ARG A 151 6.29 3.05 2.32
CA ARG A 151 6.98 2.23 3.32
C ARG A 151 7.47 3.08 4.50
N ARG A 152 7.36 2.51 5.69
CA ARG A 152 7.96 3.04 6.93
C ARG A 152 9.08 2.10 7.35
N ILE A 153 10.25 2.65 7.62
CA ILE A 153 11.43 1.91 8.07
C ILE A 153 11.78 2.37 9.49
N PRO A 154 11.41 1.60 10.51
CA PRO A 154 11.89 1.86 11.87
C PRO A 154 13.40 1.62 11.94
N MET A 155 14.15 2.62 12.36
CA MET A 155 15.59 2.54 12.57
C MET A 155 15.84 2.36 14.05
N ALA A 156 16.33 1.18 14.46
CA ALA A 156 16.72 0.96 15.85
C ALA A 156 17.92 1.85 16.20
N HIS A 157 18.06 2.20 17.48
CA HIS A 157 19.23 2.94 17.96
C HIS A 157 20.53 2.18 17.61
N GLY A 158 21.48 2.89 17.04
CA GLY A 158 22.76 2.31 16.59
C GLY A 158 22.71 1.58 15.24
N SER A 159 21.55 1.53 14.57
CA SER A 159 21.49 1.00 13.20
C SER A 159 22.36 1.81 12.25
N LYS A 160 23.08 1.09 11.38
CA LYS A 160 23.95 1.70 10.35
C LYS A 160 23.32 1.74 8.96
N GLY A 161 22.05 1.37 8.85
CA GLY A 161 21.30 1.35 7.60
C GLY A 161 20.17 0.34 7.61
N PHE A 162 19.58 0.13 6.43
CA PHE A 162 18.52 -0.84 6.21
C PHE A 162 18.58 -1.39 4.79
N THR A 163 17.96 -2.55 4.60
CA THR A 163 17.69 -3.14 3.29
C THR A 163 16.19 -3.35 3.17
N THR A 164 15.63 -3.00 2.02
CA THR A 164 14.20 -3.25 1.74
C THR A 164 13.99 -3.56 0.27
N GLU A 165 12.93 -4.30 -0.04
CA GLU A 165 12.51 -4.57 -1.40
C GLU A 165 11.17 -3.90 -1.65
N LEU A 166 11.03 -3.29 -2.83
CA LEU A 166 9.87 -2.55 -3.29
C LEU A 166 9.49 -3.01 -4.69
N THR A 167 8.21 -3.19 -4.94
CA THR A 167 7.70 -3.35 -6.31
C THR A 167 7.44 -1.98 -6.89
N LEU A 168 8.16 -1.62 -7.95
CA LEU A 168 8.15 -0.30 -8.56
C LEU A 168 7.82 -0.41 -10.06
N LYS A 169 7.31 0.66 -10.66
CA LYS A 169 7.03 0.75 -12.10
C LYS A 169 7.97 1.74 -12.79
N ALA A 170 8.09 1.62 -14.09
CA ALA A 170 8.78 2.62 -14.90
C ALA A 170 8.17 4.01 -14.67
N GLY A 171 9.01 4.99 -14.47
CA GLY A 171 8.58 6.35 -14.15
C GLY A 171 8.47 6.66 -12.66
N ASP A 172 8.48 5.67 -11.77
CA ASP A 172 8.47 5.93 -10.34
C ASP A 172 9.72 6.68 -9.90
N GLN A 173 9.53 7.64 -9.02
CA GLN A 173 10.57 8.41 -8.36
C GLN A 173 10.48 8.19 -6.86
N LEU A 174 11.62 7.97 -6.22
CA LEU A 174 11.68 7.70 -4.79
C LEU A 174 12.22 8.90 -4.02
N ALA A 175 11.62 9.16 -2.88
CA ALA A 175 12.14 10.12 -1.92
C ALA A 175 12.09 9.56 -0.50
N PHE A 176 13.06 9.94 0.32
CA PHE A 176 13.09 9.60 1.74
C PHE A 176 12.66 10.79 2.56
N THR A 177 11.82 10.56 3.55
CA THR A 177 11.44 11.57 4.52
C THR A 177 11.91 11.17 5.91
N PHE A 178 12.34 12.15 6.67
CA PHE A 178 12.66 12.02 8.07
C PHE A 178 11.90 13.07 8.86
N ASP A 179 11.24 12.63 9.91
CA ASP A 179 10.45 13.50 10.76
C ASP A 179 10.59 13.02 12.20
N SER A 180 11.44 13.69 12.97
CA SER A 180 11.61 13.39 14.39
C SER A 180 10.56 14.11 15.23
N ALA A 181 9.81 13.34 16.02
CA ALA A 181 8.87 13.88 17.01
C ALA A 181 9.54 14.72 18.11
N ARG A 182 10.88 14.67 18.19
CA ARG A 182 11.67 15.30 19.25
C ARG A 182 12.32 16.61 18.85
N VAL A 183 12.18 17.03 17.62
CA VAL A 183 12.69 18.33 17.18
C VAL A 183 11.79 19.42 17.79
N PRO A 184 12.32 20.30 18.65
CA PRO A 184 11.54 21.41 19.18
C PRO A 184 10.99 22.27 18.05
N GLY A 185 9.75 22.72 18.19
CA GLY A 185 9.14 23.60 17.20
C GLY A 185 10.01 24.85 16.98
N ARG A 186 10.12 25.23 15.72
CA ARG A 186 10.67 26.48 15.17
C ARG A 186 11.66 27.25 16.05
N SER A 187 12.91 26.85 16.08
CA SER A 187 13.98 27.79 16.37
C SER A 187 14.33 28.52 15.07
N LEU A 188 14.01 29.77 14.98
CA LEU A 188 14.50 30.69 13.91
C LEU A 188 15.97 31.03 14.10
N ALA A 189 16.66 30.36 15.03
CA ALA A 189 18.04 30.67 15.36
C ALA A 189 18.99 30.22 14.25
N LYS A 190 19.89 31.09 13.88
CA LYS A 190 21.08 30.89 13.02
C LYS A 190 22.09 29.88 13.61
N LYS A 191 21.67 29.00 14.55
CA LYS A 191 22.55 28.01 15.17
C LYS A 191 22.42 26.66 14.46
N PRO A 192 23.51 25.90 14.36
CA PRO A 192 23.47 24.53 13.84
C PRO A 192 22.38 23.71 14.55
N HIS A 193 21.70 22.87 13.79
CA HIS A 193 20.68 21.99 14.35
C HIS A 193 21.30 21.09 15.43
N ASN A 194 20.76 21.13 16.64
CA ASN A 194 21.27 20.36 17.78
C ASN A 194 20.31 19.24 18.22
N GLY A 195 19.29 18.95 17.40
CA GLY A 195 18.31 17.89 17.63
C GLY A 195 18.66 16.59 16.89
N PRO A 196 17.76 15.58 16.95
CA PRO A 196 17.89 14.36 16.18
C PRO A 196 18.00 14.65 14.68
N ALA A 197 18.90 13.95 14.02
CA ALA A 197 19.09 14.03 12.59
C ALA A 197 19.29 12.62 12.01
N MET A 198 18.97 12.44 10.73
CA MET A 198 19.24 11.22 9.98
C MET A 198 20.31 11.51 8.94
N ARG A 199 21.42 10.79 9.01
CA ARG A 199 22.54 10.90 8.08
C ARG A 199 22.48 9.77 7.07
N PHE A 200 22.58 10.11 5.78
CA PHE A 200 22.63 9.20 4.65
C PHE A 200 23.99 9.32 3.99
N SER A 201 24.76 8.24 3.95
CA SER A 201 26.09 8.22 3.32
C SER A 201 26.09 7.55 1.95
N HIS A 202 25.26 6.52 1.78
CA HIS A 202 25.31 5.69 0.59
C HIS A 202 24.00 4.97 0.37
N MET A 203 23.64 4.76 -0.89
CA MET A 203 22.52 3.91 -1.27
C MET A 203 22.86 3.13 -2.54
N LYS A 204 22.55 1.85 -2.53
CA LYS A 204 22.58 1.00 -3.71
C LYS A 204 21.17 0.59 -4.09
N VAL A 205 20.83 0.74 -5.36
CA VAL A 205 19.58 0.26 -5.95
C VAL A 205 19.92 -0.88 -6.90
N THR A 206 19.28 -2.04 -6.72
CA THR A 206 19.47 -3.21 -7.57
C THR A 206 18.13 -3.67 -8.09
N GLY A 207 17.98 -3.78 -9.41
CA GLY A 207 16.73 -4.26 -10.00
C GLY A 207 16.61 -4.02 -11.52
N PRO A 208 15.54 -4.53 -12.13
CA PRO A 208 14.56 -5.43 -11.52
C PRO A 208 15.17 -6.77 -11.12
N LEU A 209 14.79 -7.27 -9.93
CA LEU A 209 15.23 -8.56 -9.44
C LEU A 209 14.43 -9.67 -10.09
N THR A 210 15.11 -10.70 -10.53
CA THR A 210 14.51 -11.94 -11.03
C THR A 210 15.19 -13.12 -10.34
N GLU A 211 14.64 -13.56 -9.21
CA GLU A 211 15.21 -14.64 -8.42
C GLU A 211 15.26 -15.96 -9.17
N GLN A 212 14.23 -16.23 -9.97
CA GLN A 212 14.09 -17.48 -10.71
C GLN A 212 13.59 -17.20 -12.13
N TRP A 213 14.24 -17.84 -13.12
CA TRP A 213 13.80 -17.82 -14.50
C TRP A 213 13.70 -19.23 -15.07
N PRO A 214 12.59 -19.64 -15.74
CA PRO A 214 11.31 -18.91 -15.79
C PRO A 214 10.71 -18.66 -14.39
N THR A 215 9.94 -17.57 -14.25
CA THR A 215 9.31 -17.21 -12.98
C THR A 215 8.26 -18.25 -12.55
N VAL A 216 7.89 -18.23 -11.26
CA VAL A 216 6.81 -19.10 -10.74
C VAL A 216 5.51 -18.92 -11.53
N ALA A 217 5.17 -17.67 -11.88
CA ALA A 217 3.98 -17.37 -12.68
C ALA A 217 4.08 -17.94 -14.10
N MET A 218 5.24 -17.79 -14.75
CA MET A 218 5.48 -18.40 -16.08
C MET A 218 5.30 -19.92 -16.04
N LYS A 219 5.89 -20.61 -15.06
CA LYS A 219 5.74 -22.06 -14.90
C LYS A 219 4.30 -22.48 -14.59
N ALA A 220 3.56 -21.67 -13.87
CA ALA A 220 2.15 -21.93 -13.59
C ALA A 220 1.27 -21.83 -14.84
N ILE A 221 1.54 -20.85 -15.71
CA ILE A 221 0.80 -20.61 -16.96
C ILE A 221 1.29 -21.56 -18.06
N LEU A 222 2.60 -21.69 -18.20
CA LEU A 222 3.28 -22.48 -19.23
C LEU A 222 4.15 -23.58 -18.59
N PRO A 223 3.54 -24.66 -18.09
CA PRO A 223 4.31 -25.77 -17.53
C PRO A 223 5.10 -26.54 -18.58
N LYS A 224 4.71 -26.44 -19.85
CA LYS A 224 5.35 -27.03 -21.03
C LYS A 224 5.50 -25.98 -22.14
N GLN A 225 6.45 -26.19 -23.04
CA GLN A 225 6.71 -25.28 -24.16
C GLN A 225 5.84 -25.56 -25.41
N ASP A 226 5.18 -26.70 -25.44
CA ASP A 226 4.44 -27.23 -26.61
C ASP A 226 2.97 -27.55 -26.31
N MET A 227 2.29 -26.65 -25.62
CA MET A 227 0.88 -26.83 -25.27
C MET A 227 -0.03 -26.61 -26.49
N LYS A 228 -1.04 -27.51 -26.66
CA LYS A 228 -2.10 -27.28 -27.64
C LYS A 228 -2.93 -26.06 -27.27
N PRO A 229 -3.48 -25.30 -28.25
CA PRO A 229 -4.35 -24.14 -27.98
C PRO A 229 -5.46 -24.39 -26.96
N THR A 230 -6.10 -25.57 -27.05
CA THR A 230 -7.16 -25.98 -26.11
C THR A 230 -6.62 -26.17 -24.66
N GLU A 231 -5.47 -26.84 -24.52
CA GLU A 231 -4.82 -27.08 -23.24
C GLU A 231 -4.36 -25.76 -22.59
N LEU A 232 -3.80 -24.84 -23.39
CA LEU A 232 -3.39 -23.52 -22.96
C LEU A 232 -4.57 -22.70 -22.41
N VAL A 233 -5.68 -22.66 -23.15
CA VAL A 233 -6.88 -21.93 -22.74
C VAL A 233 -7.45 -22.51 -21.45
N ASP A 234 -7.60 -23.82 -21.35
CA ASP A 234 -8.11 -24.50 -20.16
C ASP A 234 -7.22 -24.21 -18.93
N ARG A 235 -5.90 -24.23 -19.13
CA ARG A 235 -4.93 -23.92 -18.08
C ARG A 235 -5.05 -22.50 -17.57
N ILE A 236 -5.12 -21.51 -18.45
CA ILE A 236 -5.23 -20.10 -18.07
C ILE A 236 -6.60 -19.84 -17.44
N ALA A 237 -7.67 -20.40 -18.00
CA ALA A 237 -9.01 -20.28 -17.44
C ALA A 237 -9.08 -20.84 -16.01
N LEU A 238 -8.51 -22.01 -15.77
CA LEU A 238 -8.46 -22.62 -14.43
C LEU A 238 -7.76 -21.72 -13.39
N LEU A 239 -6.78 -20.92 -13.82
CA LEU A 239 -6.06 -20.01 -12.93
C LEU A 239 -6.82 -18.71 -12.65
N LEU A 240 -7.73 -18.30 -13.55
CA LEU A 240 -8.33 -16.95 -13.50
C LEU A 240 -9.83 -16.95 -13.22
N THR A 241 -10.57 -17.98 -13.68
CA THR A 241 -12.03 -17.97 -13.62
C THR A 241 -12.54 -18.80 -12.44
N GLN A 242 -13.64 -18.36 -11.88
CA GLN A 242 -14.29 -19.05 -10.74
C GLN A 242 -15.09 -20.28 -11.19
N ARG A 243 -15.47 -20.32 -12.46
CA ARG A 243 -16.25 -21.37 -13.07
C ARG A 243 -15.56 -21.86 -14.34
N PRO A 244 -15.71 -23.12 -14.71
CA PRO A 244 -15.31 -23.59 -16.03
C PRO A 244 -15.96 -22.74 -17.11
N LEU A 245 -15.21 -22.46 -18.21
CA LEU A 245 -15.76 -21.81 -19.37
C LEU A 245 -16.82 -22.71 -20.04
N THR A 246 -17.88 -22.11 -20.57
CA THR A 246 -18.81 -22.85 -21.46
C THR A 246 -18.09 -23.30 -22.73
N MET A 247 -18.68 -24.25 -23.46
CA MET A 247 -18.10 -24.72 -24.73
C MET A 247 -17.99 -23.60 -25.77
N GLU A 248 -18.92 -22.65 -25.76
CA GLU A 248 -18.95 -21.51 -26.67
C GLU A 248 -17.86 -20.49 -26.30
N ASP A 249 -17.78 -20.08 -25.03
CA ASP A 249 -16.75 -19.15 -24.53
C ASP A 249 -15.35 -19.71 -24.78
N ARG A 250 -15.14 -20.99 -24.43
CA ARG A 250 -13.89 -21.70 -24.67
C ARG A 250 -13.46 -21.64 -26.11
N LYS A 251 -14.41 -21.83 -27.05
CA LYS A 251 -14.14 -21.78 -28.50
C LYS A 251 -13.54 -20.43 -28.91
N ALA A 252 -14.10 -19.32 -28.44
CA ALA A 252 -13.60 -17.99 -28.77
C ALA A 252 -12.15 -17.78 -28.33
N PHE A 253 -11.78 -18.18 -27.10
CA PHE A 253 -10.41 -18.10 -26.64
C PHE A 253 -9.44 -19.04 -27.35
N VAL A 254 -9.89 -20.23 -27.71
CA VAL A 254 -9.11 -21.18 -28.54
C VAL A 254 -8.84 -20.62 -29.92
N GLU A 255 -9.78 -19.91 -30.53
CA GLU A 255 -9.58 -19.25 -31.81
C GLU A 255 -8.51 -18.17 -31.75
N ILE A 256 -8.44 -17.40 -30.66
CA ILE A 256 -7.35 -16.44 -30.39
C ILE A 256 -6.00 -17.17 -30.37
N ALA A 257 -5.90 -18.25 -29.60
CA ALA A 257 -4.67 -19.03 -29.52
C ALA A 257 -4.23 -19.59 -30.88
N ARG A 258 -5.18 -20.16 -31.67
CA ARG A 258 -4.91 -20.68 -33.01
C ARG A 258 -4.49 -19.59 -34.00
N ALA A 259 -5.08 -18.39 -33.90
CA ALA A 259 -4.70 -17.27 -34.76
C ALA A 259 -3.25 -16.83 -34.48
N GLN A 260 -2.84 -16.79 -33.22
CA GLN A 260 -1.45 -16.51 -32.86
C GLN A 260 -0.49 -17.59 -33.33
N GLU A 261 -0.84 -18.87 -33.17
CA GLU A 261 -0.04 -19.98 -33.64
C GLU A 261 0.16 -19.93 -35.17
N LYS A 262 -0.92 -19.67 -35.93
CA LYS A 262 -0.86 -19.51 -37.40
C LYS A 262 0.01 -18.32 -37.85
N SER A 263 0.12 -17.27 -37.04
CA SER A 263 1.01 -16.11 -37.30
C SER A 263 2.47 -16.37 -36.96
N GLY A 264 2.82 -17.56 -36.47
CA GLY A 264 4.18 -17.90 -36.06
C GLY A 264 4.59 -17.30 -34.71
N ALA A 265 3.63 -16.86 -33.88
CA ALA A 265 3.91 -16.31 -32.58
C ALA A 265 4.49 -17.39 -31.66
N SER A 266 5.40 -16.96 -30.74
CA SER A 266 5.91 -17.85 -29.73
C SER A 266 4.81 -18.31 -28.75
N MET A 267 5.01 -19.44 -28.05
CA MET A 267 4.08 -19.91 -27.03
C MET A 267 3.82 -18.87 -25.95
N ALA A 268 4.83 -18.11 -25.54
CA ALA A 268 4.68 -17.02 -24.58
C ALA A 268 3.81 -15.88 -25.12
N ALA A 269 3.98 -15.50 -26.38
CA ALA A 269 3.15 -14.48 -27.03
C ALA A 269 1.69 -14.96 -27.20
N THR A 270 1.49 -16.22 -27.57
CA THR A 270 0.18 -16.85 -27.64
C THR A 270 -0.51 -16.86 -26.28
N ALA A 271 0.19 -17.28 -25.25
CA ALA A 271 -0.33 -17.30 -23.88
C ALA A 271 -0.66 -15.88 -23.38
N ARG A 272 0.15 -14.86 -23.72
CA ARG A 272 -0.17 -13.46 -23.40
C ARG A 272 -1.48 -13.02 -24.03
N SER A 273 -1.69 -13.34 -25.31
CA SER A 273 -2.92 -12.95 -26.02
C SER A 273 -4.17 -13.57 -25.37
N VAL A 274 -4.10 -14.86 -25.03
CA VAL A 274 -5.19 -15.55 -24.29
C VAL A 274 -5.38 -14.96 -22.89
N LEU A 275 -4.29 -14.69 -22.18
CA LEU A 275 -4.32 -14.11 -20.85
C LEU A 275 -4.96 -12.71 -20.85
N ILE A 276 -4.61 -11.86 -21.82
CA ILE A 276 -5.20 -10.53 -21.98
C ILE A 276 -6.72 -10.65 -22.24
N ALA A 277 -7.11 -11.53 -23.14
CA ALA A 277 -8.52 -11.74 -23.49
C ALA A 277 -9.33 -12.22 -22.28
N LEU A 278 -8.81 -13.18 -21.51
CA LEU A 278 -9.47 -13.69 -20.32
C LEU A 278 -9.54 -12.66 -19.20
N LEU A 279 -8.46 -11.90 -18.92
CA LEU A 279 -8.43 -10.85 -17.90
C LEU A 279 -9.37 -9.68 -18.23
N ALA A 280 -9.62 -9.42 -19.51
CA ALA A 280 -10.56 -8.38 -19.96
C ALA A 280 -11.98 -8.92 -20.20
N SER A 281 -12.23 -10.21 -19.96
CA SER A 281 -13.52 -10.85 -20.21
C SER A 281 -14.48 -10.72 -19.02
N PRO A 282 -15.79 -10.80 -19.26
CA PRO A 282 -16.80 -10.89 -18.19
C PRO A 282 -16.55 -12.04 -17.22
N HIS A 283 -15.96 -13.15 -17.65
CA HIS A 283 -15.66 -14.32 -16.83
C HIS A 283 -14.65 -14.04 -15.70
N PHE A 284 -13.78 -13.07 -15.89
CA PHE A 284 -12.83 -12.62 -14.88
C PHE A 284 -13.33 -11.40 -14.09
N ILE A 285 -13.92 -10.42 -14.79
CA ILE A 285 -14.30 -9.13 -14.23
C ILE A 285 -15.52 -9.27 -13.32
N TYR A 286 -16.52 -10.03 -13.76
CA TYR A 286 -17.76 -10.21 -13.00
C TYR A 286 -17.74 -11.51 -12.20
N LYS A 287 -18.14 -11.39 -10.94
CA LYS A 287 -18.41 -12.55 -10.10
C LYS A 287 -19.90 -12.89 -10.25
N ALA A 288 -20.19 -13.79 -11.17
CA ALA A 288 -21.55 -14.30 -11.29
C ALA A 288 -21.83 -15.26 -10.12
N GLU A 289 -22.87 -14.99 -9.36
CA GLU A 289 -23.32 -15.82 -8.26
C GLU A 289 -24.68 -16.44 -8.57
N SER A 290 -24.90 -17.66 -8.09
CA SER A 290 -26.21 -18.32 -8.16
C SER A 290 -27.16 -17.73 -7.12
N PRO A 291 -28.48 -17.74 -7.32
CA PRO A 291 -29.44 -17.29 -6.30
C PRO A 291 -29.22 -17.99 -4.96
N GLU A 292 -28.88 -19.29 -5.01
CA GLU A 292 -28.37 -20.04 -3.85
C GLU A 292 -26.90 -20.33 -4.12
N LEU A 293 -26.02 -19.78 -3.26
CA LEU A 293 -24.59 -19.93 -3.41
C LEU A 293 -24.16 -21.39 -3.31
N THR A 294 -23.43 -21.85 -4.30
CA THR A 294 -22.67 -23.10 -4.19
C THR A 294 -21.50 -22.94 -3.21
N ASP A 295 -20.96 -24.04 -2.70
CA ASP A 295 -19.82 -23.99 -1.77
C ASP A 295 -18.57 -23.39 -2.42
N VAL A 296 -18.37 -23.58 -3.72
CA VAL A 296 -17.30 -22.92 -4.45
C VAL A 296 -17.50 -21.41 -4.50
N GLU A 297 -18.71 -20.91 -4.75
CA GLU A 297 -19.02 -19.48 -4.73
C GLU A 297 -18.86 -18.90 -3.33
N ARG A 298 -19.22 -19.66 -2.27
CA ARG A 298 -18.95 -19.28 -0.88
C ARG A 298 -17.46 -19.16 -0.60
N ALA A 299 -16.63 -20.09 -1.09
CA ALA A 299 -15.19 -20.05 -0.94
C ALA A 299 -14.61 -18.77 -1.58
N TYR A 300 -15.04 -18.45 -2.79
CA TYR A 300 -14.60 -17.22 -3.48
C TYR A 300 -15.09 -15.97 -2.73
N ARG A 301 -16.34 -15.92 -2.28
CA ARG A 301 -16.90 -14.81 -1.52
C ARG A 301 -16.13 -14.56 -0.22
N LEU A 302 -15.86 -15.61 0.56
CA LEU A 302 -15.05 -15.53 1.78
C LEU A 302 -13.63 -15.05 1.49
N SER A 303 -13.00 -15.59 0.45
CA SER A 303 -11.61 -15.26 0.12
C SER A 303 -11.47 -13.82 -0.35
N TYR A 304 -12.36 -13.33 -1.19
CA TYR A 304 -12.34 -11.93 -1.60
C TYR A 304 -12.71 -10.97 -0.47
N PHE A 305 -13.57 -11.40 0.45
CA PHE A 305 -13.92 -10.59 1.62
C PHE A 305 -12.75 -10.48 2.60
N LEU A 306 -12.18 -11.63 3.04
CA LEU A 306 -11.16 -11.65 4.08
C LEU A 306 -9.73 -11.46 3.58
N TRP A 307 -9.42 -11.81 2.33
CA TRP A 307 -8.06 -11.78 1.79
C TRP A 307 -7.88 -10.86 0.59
N ASN A 308 -8.97 -10.35 0.03
CA ASN A 308 -8.96 -9.58 -1.23
C ASN A 308 -8.16 -10.31 -2.33
N SER A 309 -8.32 -11.62 -2.43
CA SER A 309 -7.64 -12.50 -3.38
C SER A 309 -8.42 -13.78 -3.62
N ALA A 310 -8.04 -14.54 -4.66
CA ALA A 310 -8.62 -15.85 -4.93
C ALA A 310 -8.38 -16.83 -3.75
N PRO A 311 -9.29 -17.83 -3.57
CA PRO A 311 -9.16 -18.84 -2.53
C PRO A 311 -7.90 -19.69 -2.70
N ASP A 312 -7.37 -20.16 -1.58
CA ASP A 312 -6.28 -21.15 -1.58
C ASP A 312 -6.83 -22.57 -1.77
N THR A 313 -5.90 -23.52 -1.94
CA THR A 313 -6.23 -24.92 -2.16
C THR A 313 -7.02 -25.52 -0.98
N ALA A 314 -6.71 -25.10 0.26
CA ALA A 314 -7.41 -25.62 1.45
C ALA A 314 -8.88 -25.21 1.42
N LEU A 315 -9.17 -23.93 1.14
CA LEU A 315 -10.53 -23.42 1.05
C LEU A 315 -11.33 -24.05 -0.12
N LEU A 316 -10.66 -24.26 -1.26
CA LEU A 316 -11.28 -24.96 -2.41
C LEU A 316 -11.57 -26.45 -2.09
N ASN A 317 -10.72 -27.11 -1.34
CA ASN A 317 -10.97 -28.49 -0.88
C ASN A 317 -12.15 -28.55 0.09
N ALA A 318 -12.24 -27.62 1.03
CA ALA A 318 -13.39 -27.50 1.93
C ALA A 318 -14.70 -27.26 1.16
N ALA A 319 -14.65 -26.44 0.10
CA ALA A 319 -15.79 -26.22 -0.81
C ALA A 319 -16.18 -27.52 -1.55
N SER A 320 -15.20 -28.22 -2.10
CA SER A 320 -15.45 -29.45 -2.88
C SER A 320 -16.00 -30.59 -2.03
N SER A 321 -15.72 -30.61 -0.73
CA SER A 321 -16.27 -31.60 0.22
C SER A 321 -17.64 -31.24 0.76
N GLY A 322 -18.22 -30.09 0.41
CA GLY A 322 -19.50 -29.58 0.94
C GLY A 322 -19.42 -29.15 2.41
N ALA A 323 -18.22 -28.91 2.94
CA ALA A 323 -18.02 -28.52 4.33
C ALA A 323 -18.42 -27.05 4.58
N LEU A 324 -18.20 -26.16 3.63
CA LEU A 324 -18.48 -24.73 3.78
C LEU A 324 -19.97 -24.41 3.91
N GLY A 325 -20.84 -25.18 3.26
CA GLY A 325 -22.27 -25.02 3.35
C GLY A 325 -22.86 -25.48 4.71
N LYS A 326 -22.13 -26.33 5.44
CA LYS A 326 -22.50 -26.82 6.75
C LYS A 326 -21.98 -25.95 7.88
N ASP A 327 -20.69 -25.69 7.89
CA ASP A 327 -20.01 -24.83 8.86
C ASP A 327 -18.73 -24.23 8.26
N SER A 328 -18.68 -22.92 8.17
CA SER A 328 -17.53 -22.19 7.67
C SER A 328 -16.64 -21.60 8.78
N SER A 329 -16.99 -21.77 10.06
CA SER A 329 -16.32 -21.10 11.18
C SER A 329 -14.84 -21.45 11.29
N GLY A 330 -14.49 -22.73 11.12
CA GLY A 330 -13.10 -23.19 11.16
C GLY A 330 -12.23 -22.55 10.05
N GLU A 331 -12.78 -22.44 8.83
CA GLU A 331 -12.08 -21.78 7.73
C GLU A 331 -11.96 -20.27 7.95
N VAL A 332 -13.00 -19.62 8.46
CA VAL A 332 -12.97 -18.19 8.81
C VAL A 332 -11.89 -17.91 9.85
N GLU A 333 -11.80 -18.71 10.92
CA GLU A 333 -10.74 -18.56 11.92
C GLU A 333 -9.35 -18.75 11.33
N ARG A 334 -9.15 -19.75 10.48
CA ARG A 334 -7.90 -19.99 9.78
C ARG A 334 -7.53 -18.79 8.91
N MET A 335 -8.50 -18.28 8.16
CA MET A 335 -8.31 -17.15 7.26
C MET A 335 -8.00 -15.84 7.99
N LEU A 336 -8.62 -15.59 9.15
CA LEU A 336 -8.33 -14.41 9.97
C LEU A 336 -6.93 -14.46 10.60
N LYS A 337 -6.38 -15.67 10.85
CA LYS A 337 -5.02 -15.85 11.36
C LYS A 337 -3.95 -15.74 10.26
N ASP A 338 -4.33 -15.81 8.97
CA ASP A 338 -3.41 -15.66 7.84
C ASP A 338 -3.00 -14.19 7.68
N PRO A 339 -1.73 -13.87 7.38
CA PRO A 339 -1.28 -12.51 7.10
C PRO A 339 -2.09 -11.76 6.03
N LYS A 340 -2.72 -12.46 5.09
CA LYS A 340 -3.60 -11.87 4.09
C LYS A 340 -4.83 -11.18 4.69
N ALA A 341 -5.27 -11.57 5.89
CA ALA A 341 -6.38 -10.91 6.60
C ALA A 341 -6.10 -9.43 6.87
N GLY A 342 -4.82 -9.04 6.92
CA GLY A 342 -4.44 -7.63 6.97
C GLY A 342 -5.03 -6.80 5.82
N ARG A 343 -5.31 -7.40 4.65
CA ARG A 343 -5.92 -6.71 3.50
C ARG A 343 -7.38 -6.34 3.79
N PHE A 344 -8.13 -7.23 4.45
CA PHE A 344 -9.49 -6.92 4.91
C PHE A 344 -9.49 -5.75 5.90
N ILE A 345 -8.62 -5.82 6.91
CA ILE A 345 -8.49 -4.77 7.92
C ILE A 345 -8.15 -3.43 7.26
N ASP A 346 -7.19 -3.44 6.33
CA ASP A 346 -6.77 -2.24 5.60
C ASP A 346 -7.89 -1.65 4.74
N ASP A 347 -8.53 -2.48 3.91
CA ASP A 347 -9.52 -2.06 2.93
C ASP A 347 -10.82 -1.62 3.61
N PHE A 348 -11.34 -2.43 4.53
CA PHE A 348 -12.55 -2.10 5.29
C PHE A 348 -12.38 -0.78 6.07
N THR A 349 -11.31 -0.64 6.86
CA THR A 349 -11.11 0.56 7.66
C THR A 349 -10.74 1.78 6.82
N ARG A 350 -10.12 1.60 5.67
CA ARG A 350 -9.86 2.67 4.71
C ARG A 350 -11.16 3.29 4.22
N GLN A 351 -12.11 2.46 3.83
CA GLN A 351 -13.41 2.89 3.31
C GLN A 351 -14.31 3.39 4.44
N TRP A 352 -14.53 2.59 5.47
CA TRP A 352 -15.40 2.95 6.60
C TRP A 352 -14.98 4.24 7.31
N LEU A 353 -13.70 4.36 7.64
CA LEU A 353 -13.15 5.52 8.37
C LEU A 353 -12.67 6.64 7.44
N GLN A 354 -12.79 6.47 6.11
CA GLN A 354 -12.32 7.43 5.10
C GLN A 354 -10.87 7.89 5.32
N ARG A 355 -9.98 6.93 5.66
CA ARG A 355 -8.61 7.23 6.08
C ARG A 355 -7.78 7.97 5.02
N ASP A 356 -8.05 7.72 3.74
CA ASP A 356 -7.36 8.40 2.63
C ASP A 356 -7.50 9.91 2.72
N LYS A 357 -8.65 10.40 3.21
CA LYS A 357 -8.91 11.84 3.38
C LYS A 357 -8.19 12.46 4.59
N VAL A 358 -7.64 11.65 5.49
CA VAL A 358 -6.89 12.19 6.64
C VAL A 358 -5.59 12.86 6.19
N ASP A 359 -4.99 12.40 5.10
CA ASP A 359 -3.75 12.94 4.54
C ASP A 359 -3.95 14.09 3.54
N ASP A 360 -5.18 14.30 3.03
CA ASP A 360 -5.49 15.30 1.99
C ASP A 360 -5.15 16.73 2.41
N PHE A 361 -5.19 17.02 3.71
CA PHE A 361 -4.92 18.36 4.26
C PHE A 361 -3.79 18.30 5.28
N GLY A 362 -2.66 18.93 4.96
CA GLY A 362 -1.64 19.20 5.97
C GLY A 362 -2.16 20.24 6.97
N PRO A 363 -2.04 20.01 8.31
CA PRO A 363 -2.41 21.03 9.28
C PRO A 363 -1.59 22.29 9.05
N ASP A 364 -2.21 23.46 9.22
CA ASP A 364 -1.48 24.73 9.14
C ASP A 364 -0.38 24.76 10.21
N VAL A 365 0.86 24.69 9.78
CA VAL A 365 2.05 24.67 10.66
C VAL A 365 2.20 25.94 11.49
N ARG A 366 1.52 27.04 11.14
CA ARG A 366 1.50 28.28 11.91
C ARG A 366 0.64 28.12 13.17
N VAL A 367 -0.43 27.34 13.05
CA VAL A 367 -1.37 27.05 14.16
C VAL A 367 -0.89 25.80 14.91
N PHE A 368 -0.60 24.72 14.20
CA PHE A 368 -0.24 23.41 14.76
C PHE A 368 1.26 23.14 14.68
N LYS A 369 2.05 23.92 15.40
CA LYS A 369 3.53 23.92 15.35
C LYS A 369 4.17 22.56 15.63
N ASN A 370 3.51 21.71 16.41
CA ASN A 370 4.04 20.41 16.85
C ASN A 370 3.49 19.21 16.08
N VAL A 371 2.58 19.43 15.13
CA VAL A 371 2.04 18.35 14.31
C VAL A 371 2.94 18.11 13.09
N ARG A 372 3.47 16.91 12.97
CA ARG A 372 4.41 16.48 11.95
C ARG A 372 3.73 15.50 10.98
N ARG A 373 4.30 15.34 9.78
CA ARG A 373 3.76 14.41 8.77
C ARG A 373 3.59 12.99 9.32
N MET A 374 4.62 12.47 10.01
CA MET A 374 4.56 11.14 10.61
C MET A 374 3.56 11.05 11.78
N THR A 375 3.24 12.17 12.43
CA THR A 375 2.17 12.23 13.43
C THR A 375 0.80 12.14 12.76
N VAL A 376 0.61 12.86 11.65
CA VAL A 376 -0.64 12.78 10.85
C VAL A 376 -0.85 11.38 10.29
N ASP A 377 0.20 10.76 9.76
CA ASP A 377 0.14 9.36 9.34
C ASP A 377 -0.24 8.43 10.50
N SER A 378 0.31 8.66 11.70
CA SER A 378 -0.07 7.88 12.88
C SER A 378 -1.53 8.11 13.27
N MET A 379 -2.06 9.33 13.14
CA MET A 379 -3.48 9.63 13.33
C MET A 379 -4.37 8.85 12.35
N GLY A 380 -3.99 8.78 11.08
CA GLY A 380 -4.71 8.00 10.06
C GLY A 380 -4.70 6.49 10.32
N ARG A 381 -3.69 5.99 11.03
CA ARG A 381 -3.55 4.55 11.36
C ARG A 381 -4.29 4.14 12.62
N GLU A 382 -4.57 5.05 13.54
CA GLU A 382 -5.12 4.77 14.86
C GLU A 382 -6.40 3.91 14.81
N GLY A 383 -7.38 4.31 14.02
CA GLY A 383 -8.64 3.57 13.89
C GLY A 383 -8.47 2.18 13.28
N ARG A 384 -7.54 2.03 12.32
CA ARG A 384 -7.17 0.72 11.78
C ARG A 384 -6.57 -0.19 12.84
N GLU A 385 -5.68 0.31 13.65
CA GLU A 385 -5.02 -0.47 14.69
C GLU A 385 -5.99 -0.81 15.84
N LEU A 386 -6.97 0.05 16.14
CA LEU A 386 -8.05 -0.28 17.04
C LEU A 386 -8.88 -1.45 16.47
N PHE A 387 -9.34 -1.35 15.23
CA PHE A 387 -10.09 -2.42 14.57
C PHE A 387 -9.33 -3.75 14.58
N ARG A 388 -8.04 -3.70 14.22
CA ARG A 388 -7.15 -4.88 14.25
C ARG A 388 -7.09 -5.49 15.64
N HIS A 389 -6.85 -4.68 16.67
CA HIS A 389 -6.70 -5.14 18.04
C HIS A 389 -7.99 -5.80 18.56
N LEU A 390 -9.15 -5.18 18.30
CA LEU A 390 -10.43 -5.75 18.68
C LEU A 390 -10.71 -7.10 17.99
N LEU A 391 -10.41 -7.17 16.69
CA LEU A 391 -10.57 -8.40 15.91
C LEU A 391 -9.63 -9.52 16.39
N GLU A 392 -8.33 -9.25 16.54
CA GLU A 392 -7.32 -10.23 16.95
C GLU A 392 -7.52 -10.73 18.38
N LYS A 393 -8.05 -9.89 19.26
CA LYS A 393 -8.30 -10.21 20.68
C LYS A 393 -9.74 -10.61 20.97
N ASN A 394 -10.61 -10.61 19.96
CA ASN A 394 -12.03 -10.86 20.07
C ASN A 394 -12.69 -10.03 21.20
N LEU A 395 -12.41 -8.71 21.20
CA LEU A 395 -12.96 -7.78 22.19
C LEU A 395 -14.32 -7.25 21.74
N SER A 396 -15.08 -6.68 22.69
CA SER A 396 -16.40 -6.10 22.42
C SER A 396 -16.31 -4.93 21.42
N MET A 397 -17.27 -4.86 20.52
CA MET A 397 -17.44 -3.71 19.61
C MET A 397 -17.79 -2.41 20.35
N GLU A 398 -18.21 -2.47 21.61
CA GLU A 398 -18.44 -1.29 22.45
C GLU A 398 -17.22 -0.39 22.54
N HIS A 399 -16.01 -0.97 22.43
CA HIS A 399 -14.77 -0.19 22.37
C HIS A 399 -14.67 0.76 21.17
N PHE A 400 -15.50 0.62 20.14
CA PHE A 400 -15.60 1.64 19.10
C PHE A 400 -16.32 2.91 19.56
N ILE A 401 -17.20 2.79 20.54
CA ILE A 401 -17.99 3.91 21.09
C ILE A 401 -17.30 4.46 22.34
N ASP A 402 -16.99 3.57 23.29
CA ASP A 402 -16.32 3.92 24.55
C ASP A 402 -15.25 2.89 24.87
N SER A 403 -14.04 3.36 25.13
CA SER A 403 -12.88 2.52 25.40
C SER A 403 -12.04 3.13 26.51
N ASP A 404 -11.55 2.30 27.42
CA ASP A 404 -10.63 2.69 28.49
C ASP A 404 -9.16 2.71 28.03
N PHE A 405 -8.90 2.47 26.72
CA PHE A 405 -7.59 2.55 26.09
C PHE A 405 -7.66 3.18 24.70
N VAL A 406 -6.52 3.61 24.20
CA VAL A 406 -6.31 4.01 22.81
C VAL A 406 -5.14 3.22 22.22
N MET A 407 -5.19 2.99 20.91
CA MET A 407 -4.04 2.43 20.20
C MET A 407 -3.07 3.56 19.83
N ALA A 408 -1.87 3.53 20.41
CA ALA A 408 -0.88 4.58 20.17
C ALA A 408 0.53 4.02 19.96
N ASN A 409 1.29 4.69 19.08
CA ASN A 409 2.73 4.58 18.99
C ASN A 409 3.40 5.74 19.74
N ASP A 410 4.74 5.80 19.74
CA ASP A 410 5.52 6.88 20.38
C ASP A 410 5.01 8.30 20.03
N ARG A 411 4.69 8.54 18.74
CA ARG A 411 4.27 9.86 18.25
C ARG A 411 2.88 10.25 18.73
N LEU A 412 1.96 9.32 18.65
CA LEU A 412 0.57 9.55 19.02
C LEU A 412 0.41 9.63 20.54
N ALA A 413 1.13 8.80 21.30
CA ALA A 413 1.15 8.89 22.76
C ALA A 413 1.64 10.25 23.23
N ARG A 414 2.70 10.80 22.65
CA ARG A 414 3.16 12.17 22.96
C ARG A 414 2.18 13.24 22.56
N PHE A 415 1.57 13.09 21.37
CA PHE A 415 0.56 14.03 20.90
C PHE A 415 -0.63 14.10 21.86
N TYR A 416 -1.00 12.97 22.44
CA TYR A 416 -2.09 12.86 23.41
C TYR A 416 -1.68 13.21 24.85
N GLY A 417 -0.40 13.39 25.12
CA GLY A 417 0.10 13.57 26.51
C GLY A 417 -0.02 12.31 27.36
N LEU A 418 -0.02 11.13 26.74
CA LEU A 418 -0.10 9.83 27.42
C LEU A 418 1.28 9.31 27.83
N PRO A 419 1.35 8.26 28.67
CA PRO A 419 2.60 7.60 29.01
C PRO A 419 3.41 7.22 27.77
N ALA A 420 4.73 7.31 27.89
CA ALA A 420 5.63 7.10 26.75
C ALA A 420 5.53 5.66 26.21
N VAL A 421 5.33 5.55 24.91
CA VAL A 421 5.41 4.32 24.15
C VAL A 421 6.74 4.30 23.39
N LYS A 422 7.33 3.13 23.18
CA LYS A 422 8.59 3.00 22.42
C LYS A 422 8.33 2.58 20.98
N GLY A 423 8.89 3.34 20.04
CA GLY A 423 8.92 2.98 18.62
C GLY A 423 7.64 3.29 17.86
N ASP A 424 7.56 2.73 16.63
CA ASP A 424 6.48 2.99 15.66
C ASP A 424 5.31 2.00 15.75
N ALA A 425 5.48 0.90 16.48
CA ALA A 425 4.42 -0.09 16.69
C ALA A 425 3.31 0.49 17.57
N PHE A 426 2.06 0.23 17.18
CA PHE A 426 0.90 0.60 17.98
C PHE A 426 0.66 -0.43 19.07
N VAL A 427 0.44 0.06 20.27
CA VAL A 427 0.09 -0.74 21.45
C VAL A 427 -1.12 -0.14 22.15
N PRO A 428 -1.92 -0.93 22.88
CA PRO A 428 -2.97 -0.39 23.73
C PRO A 428 -2.35 0.40 24.89
N VAL A 429 -2.76 1.66 25.02
CA VAL A 429 -2.34 2.56 26.09
C VAL A 429 -3.56 2.90 26.93
N LYS A 430 -3.55 2.51 28.20
CA LYS A 430 -4.66 2.77 29.12
C LYS A 430 -4.87 4.27 29.32
N LEU A 431 -6.11 4.69 29.23
CA LEU A 431 -6.50 6.08 29.46
C LEU A 431 -6.59 6.40 30.97
N PRO A 432 -6.29 7.64 31.36
CA PRO A 432 -6.55 8.10 32.71
C PRO A 432 -8.04 8.04 33.06
N ASN A 433 -8.34 7.85 34.34
CA ASN A 433 -9.74 7.89 34.81
C ASN A 433 -10.38 9.25 34.42
N LYS A 434 -11.62 9.19 33.91
CA LYS A 434 -12.37 10.34 33.41
C LYS A 434 -11.73 11.02 32.18
N SER A 435 -11.02 10.25 31.37
CA SER A 435 -10.53 10.75 30.08
C SER A 435 -11.72 11.11 29.18
N GLU A 436 -11.62 12.25 28.49
CA GLU A 436 -12.56 12.60 27.41
C GLU A 436 -12.25 11.88 26.10
N ARG A 437 -11.20 11.02 26.08
CA ARG A 437 -10.84 10.15 24.97
C ARG A 437 -11.37 8.76 25.21
N GLY A 438 -11.72 8.10 24.16
CA GLY A 438 -12.23 6.73 24.11
C GLY A 438 -13.04 6.54 22.84
N GLY A 439 -12.94 5.39 22.22
CA GLY A 439 -13.64 5.10 20.98
C GLY A 439 -13.20 5.90 19.75
N LEU A 440 -13.85 5.65 18.61
CA LEU A 440 -13.47 6.19 17.29
C LEU A 440 -13.62 7.72 17.20
N VAL A 441 -14.71 8.26 17.72
CA VAL A 441 -15.05 9.68 17.55
C VAL A 441 -14.14 10.63 18.34
N ALA A 442 -13.33 10.10 19.25
CA ALA A 442 -12.34 10.85 20.02
C ALA A 442 -10.91 10.71 19.45
N GLN A 443 -10.72 9.89 18.42
CA GLN A 443 -9.41 9.69 17.78
C GLN A 443 -8.98 10.91 16.98
N ALA A 444 -7.66 11.18 16.96
CA ALA A 444 -7.11 12.34 16.26
C ALA A 444 -7.34 12.27 14.75
N GLY A 445 -7.30 11.09 14.15
CA GLY A 445 -7.62 10.89 12.73
C GLY A 445 -9.04 11.32 12.39
N PHE A 446 -10.02 10.90 13.19
CA PHE A 446 -11.42 11.30 13.03
C PHE A 446 -11.62 12.80 13.27
N LEU A 447 -11.01 13.34 14.32
CA LEU A 447 -11.13 14.75 14.64
C LEU A 447 -10.52 15.64 13.54
N LYS A 448 -9.38 15.21 12.96
CA LYS A 448 -8.77 15.89 11.80
C LYS A 448 -9.66 15.81 10.56
N LEU A 449 -10.14 14.62 10.21
CA LEU A 449 -11.03 14.39 9.06
C LEU A 449 -12.28 15.26 9.08
N THR A 450 -12.81 15.50 10.27
CA THR A 450 -14.05 16.26 10.50
C THR A 450 -13.83 17.71 10.93
N SER A 451 -12.63 18.24 10.70
CA SER A 451 -12.25 19.63 10.97
C SER A 451 -11.89 20.34 9.67
N THR A 452 -11.87 21.66 9.70
CA THR A 452 -11.23 22.49 8.67
C THR A 452 -9.75 22.69 9.00
N ASP A 453 -8.99 23.34 8.11
CA ASP A 453 -7.57 23.64 8.35
C ASP A 453 -7.32 24.51 9.59
N PHE A 454 -8.32 25.25 10.05
CA PHE A 454 -8.20 26.25 11.11
C PHE A 454 -9.09 26.00 12.32
N ALA A 455 -10.18 25.24 12.16
CA ALA A 455 -11.20 25.10 13.20
C ALA A 455 -11.89 23.74 13.18
N THR A 456 -12.39 23.33 14.34
CA THR A 456 -13.29 22.17 14.44
C THR A 456 -14.63 22.46 13.77
N SER A 457 -15.26 21.43 13.16
CA SER A 457 -16.57 21.55 12.52
C SER A 457 -17.55 20.53 13.10
N PRO A 458 -18.40 20.94 14.05
CA PRO A 458 -19.43 20.06 14.62
C PRO A 458 -20.40 19.52 13.56
N ILE A 459 -20.70 20.32 12.52
CA ILE A 459 -21.59 19.93 11.43
C ILE A 459 -20.99 18.79 10.62
N HIS A 460 -19.72 18.88 10.20
CA HIS A 460 -19.03 17.81 9.49
C HIS A 460 -18.95 16.56 10.34
N ARG A 461 -18.69 16.70 11.64
CA ARG A 461 -18.63 15.59 12.58
C ARG A 461 -19.96 14.87 12.73
N GLY A 462 -21.03 15.63 12.97
CA GLY A 462 -22.38 15.07 13.05
C GLY A 462 -22.82 14.38 11.75
N SER A 463 -22.55 14.99 10.60
CA SER A 463 -22.84 14.41 9.29
C SER A 463 -22.08 13.09 9.06
N TRP A 464 -20.79 13.03 9.45
CA TRP A 464 -19.99 11.81 9.32
C TRP A 464 -20.54 10.69 10.21
N ILE A 465 -20.86 10.99 11.48
CA ILE A 465 -21.43 10.03 12.43
C ILE A 465 -22.73 9.46 11.88
N LEU A 466 -23.64 10.29 11.42
CA LEU A 466 -24.91 9.85 10.85
C LEU A 466 -24.69 8.93 9.63
N LYS A 467 -23.77 9.29 8.74
CA LYS A 467 -23.55 8.53 7.50
C LYS A 467 -22.76 7.23 7.67
N ASN A 468 -21.92 7.13 8.69
CA ASN A 468 -20.96 6.00 8.80
C ASN A 468 -21.17 5.12 10.02
N LEU A 469 -21.95 5.58 11.02
CA LEU A 469 -22.27 4.79 12.22
C LEU A 469 -23.75 4.45 12.36
N TYR A 470 -24.66 5.24 11.76
CA TYR A 470 -26.11 5.06 11.91
C TYR A 470 -26.85 4.65 10.62
N ASN A 471 -26.19 4.59 9.48
CA ASN A 471 -26.78 4.13 8.22
C ASN A 471 -26.60 2.65 8.01
#